data_f9efab4d258ddf531d4dd31e1f7ff3f2
#
_entry.id   f9efab4d258ddf531d4dd31e1f7ff3f2
#
_cell.length_a   1.000
_cell.length_b   1.000
_cell.length_c   1.000
_cell.angle_alpha   90.00
_cell.angle_beta   90.00
_cell.angle_gamma   90.00
#
_symmetry.space_group_name_H-M   'P 1'
#
loop_
_entity.id
_entity.type
_entity.pdbx_description
1 polymer ?
#
loop_
_entity_poly.entity_id
_entity_poly.type
_entity_poly.pdbx_seq_one_letter_code
_entity_poly.pdbx_strand_id
1 'polypeptide(L)'
;YPLYDAAKRFTSNMYIPDTYMCLSFHHKKTLKIGKGGAILTNDAEAVKWFKMARYQGRDHVNDDISMCGWNAYMTPEQAARGMTLLQTMPKQNEDQLEIPPYRDLRTMPLFKNCQVVK
;
A
#
# COMPACT_ATOMS: atom_id res chain seq x y z
N TYR A 1 -7.41 -0.64 16.86
CA TYR A 1 -6.11 -0.33 16.20
C TYR A 1 -6.26 0.90 15.32
N PRO A 2 -5.50 1.98 15.56
CA PRO A 2 -5.49 3.14 14.68
C PRO A 2 -4.84 2.81 13.33
N LEU A 3 -5.30 3.49 12.28
CA LEU A 3 -4.76 3.37 10.92
C LEU A 3 -3.85 4.55 10.64
N TYR A 4 -2.61 4.27 10.19
CA TYR A 4 -1.63 5.27 9.80
C TYR A 4 -1.36 5.21 8.30
N ASP A 5 -1.48 6.34 7.63
CA ASP A 5 -0.95 6.50 6.27
C ASP A 5 0.58 6.72 6.36
N ALA A 6 1.33 5.66 6.09
CA ALA A 6 2.79 5.68 6.03
C ALA A 6 3.31 5.61 4.59
N ALA A 7 2.50 6.05 3.60
CA ALA A 7 2.85 5.95 2.19
C ALA A 7 4.11 6.74 1.78
N LYS A 8 4.57 7.67 2.61
CA LYS A 8 5.78 8.49 2.41
C LYS A 8 6.92 8.13 3.35
N ARG A 9 6.77 7.06 4.13
CA ARG A 9 7.75 6.61 5.11
C ARG A 9 8.17 5.18 4.81
N PHE A 10 9.48 4.93 4.75
CA PHE A 10 10.04 3.59 4.67
C PHE A 10 11.43 3.57 5.26
N THR A 11 11.56 3.17 6.50
CA THR A 11 12.82 3.14 7.25
C THR A 11 12.82 2.01 8.27
N SER A 12 13.98 1.60 8.76
CA SER A 12 14.09 0.59 9.81
C SER A 12 13.40 1.05 11.09
N ASN A 13 12.78 0.08 11.81
CA ASN A 13 12.10 0.29 13.09
C ASN A 13 10.93 1.29 13.03
N MET A 14 10.32 1.46 11.87
CA MET A 14 9.21 2.39 11.69
C MET A 14 7.88 1.91 12.24
N TYR A 15 7.72 0.60 12.48
CA TYR A 15 6.43 0.04 12.90
C TYR A 15 6.06 0.49 14.30
N ILE A 16 4.82 0.94 14.46
CA ILE A 16 4.19 1.29 15.74
C ILE A 16 3.30 0.12 16.15
N PRO A 17 3.55 -0.53 17.30
CA PRO A 17 2.70 -1.63 17.78
C PRO A 17 1.23 -1.24 17.89
N ASP A 18 0.36 -2.24 17.72
CA ASP A 18 -1.10 -2.11 17.81
C ASP A 18 -1.71 -1.11 16.81
N THR A 19 -1.11 -1.05 15.61
CA THR A 19 -1.61 -0.20 14.53
C THR A 19 -1.70 -0.95 13.21
N TYR A 20 -2.37 -0.35 12.23
CA TYR A 20 -2.30 -0.71 10.82
C TYR A 20 -1.55 0.40 10.09
N MET A 21 -0.31 0.15 9.66
CA MET A 21 0.47 1.13 8.89
C MET A 21 0.44 0.78 7.41
N CYS A 22 -0.13 1.65 6.60
CA CYS A 22 -0.28 1.47 5.16
C CYS A 22 0.91 2.05 4.41
N LEU A 23 1.66 1.20 3.70
CA LEU A 23 2.81 1.55 2.90
C LEU A 23 2.46 1.60 1.42
N SER A 24 3.17 2.42 0.65
CA SER A 24 3.09 2.46 -0.80
C SER A 24 4.43 2.14 -1.45
N PHE A 25 4.41 1.28 -2.48
CA PHE A 25 5.57 0.91 -3.29
C PHE A 25 5.51 1.49 -4.72
N HIS A 26 4.71 2.56 -4.89
CA HIS A 26 4.65 3.28 -6.15
C HIS A 26 6.06 3.78 -6.56
N HIS A 27 6.31 3.96 -7.86
CA HIS A 27 7.64 4.33 -8.39
C HIS A 27 8.22 5.64 -7.82
N LYS A 28 7.38 6.51 -7.24
CA LYS A 28 7.79 7.77 -6.59
C LYS A 28 8.11 7.62 -5.09
N LYS A 29 7.97 6.42 -4.51
CA LYS A 29 8.16 6.18 -3.09
C LYS A 29 9.58 5.73 -2.77
N THR A 30 9.94 5.68 -1.50
CA THR A 30 11.28 5.28 -1.04
C THR A 30 11.63 3.88 -1.53
N LEU A 31 10.77 2.90 -1.34
CA LEU A 31 10.90 1.57 -1.94
C LEU A 31 10.15 1.53 -3.30
N LYS A 32 10.89 1.71 -4.38
CA LYS A 32 10.35 1.94 -5.74
C LYS A 32 10.10 0.63 -6.49
N ILE A 33 9.19 -0.21 -6.02
CA ILE A 33 8.81 -1.43 -6.75
C ILE A 33 8.09 -1.09 -8.07
N GLY A 34 7.33 0.00 -8.07
CA GLY A 34 6.54 0.48 -9.21
C GLY A 34 5.06 0.55 -8.90
N LYS A 35 4.50 -0.49 -8.32
CA LYS A 35 3.11 -0.61 -7.90
C LYS A 35 3.03 -1.46 -6.62
N GLY A 36 1.92 -1.37 -5.92
CA GLY A 36 1.66 -2.16 -4.73
C GLY A 36 1.91 -1.40 -3.44
N GLY A 37 1.82 -2.11 -2.35
CA GLY A 37 1.99 -1.60 -0.99
C GLY A 37 2.03 -2.74 0.00
N ALA A 38 2.08 -2.41 1.28
CA ALA A 38 1.96 -3.36 2.37
C ALA A 38 1.20 -2.74 3.54
N ILE A 39 0.66 -3.59 4.38
CA ILE A 39 0.12 -3.20 5.69
C ILE A 39 0.99 -3.85 6.74
N LEU A 40 1.59 -3.06 7.62
CA LEU A 40 2.30 -3.55 8.80
C LEU A 40 1.31 -3.61 9.96
N THR A 41 1.26 -4.76 10.64
CA THR A 41 0.43 -4.97 11.82
C THR A 41 0.90 -6.18 12.61
N ASN A 42 0.63 -6.19 13.92
CA ASN A 42 0.80 -7.34 14.80
C ASN A 42 -0.53 -8.05 15.11
N ASP A 43 -1.63 -7.64 14.48
CA ASP A 43 -2.94 -8.28 14.61
C ASP A 43 -3.01 -9.54 13.72
N ALA A 44 -2.86 -10.73 14.34
CA ALA A 44 -2.84 -11.99 13.62
C ALA A 44 -4.16 -12.32 12.91
N GLU A 45 -5.30 -11.94 13.48
CA GLU A 45 -6.61 -12.17 12.86
C GLU A 45 -6.82 -11.25 11.65
N ALA A 46 -6.41 -9.99 11.77
CA ALA A 46 -6.43 -9.08 10.62
C ALA A 46 -5.49 -9.57 9.50
N VAL A 47 -4.33 -10.12 9.81
CA VAL A 47 -3.42 -10.70 8.80
C VAL A 47 -4.10 -11.82 8.02
N LYS A 48 -4.83 -12.72 8.68
CA LYS A 48 -5.60 -13.78 8.02
C LYS A 48 -6.65 -13.19 7.10
N TRP A 49 -7.41 -12.22 7.61
CA TRP A 49 -8.43 -11.52 6.83
C TRP A 49 -7.84 -10.81 5.60
N PHE A 50 -6.76 -10.05 5.75
CA PHE A 50 -6.10 -9.36 4.64
C PHE A 50 -5.54 -10.31 3.57
N LYS A 51 -5.03 -11.48 3.98
CA LYS A 51 -4.56 -12.49 3.03
C LYS A 51 -5.69 -12.98 2.13
N MET A 52 -6.88 -13.27 2.70
CA MET A 52 -8.05 -13.65 1.92
C MET A 52 -8.59 -12.47 1.10
N ALA A 53 -8.74 -11.31 1.71
CA ALA A 53 -9.29 -10.12 1.05
C ALA A 53 -8.52 -9.73 -0.22
N ARG A 54 -7.18 -9.76 -0.19
CA ARG A 54 -6.34 -9.44 -1.35
C ARG A 54 -6.34 -10.52 -2.44
N TYR A 55 -6.78 -11.74 -2.12
CA TYR A 55 -6.84 -12.88 -3.03
C TYR A 55 -8.29 -13.27 -3.33
N GLN A 56 -9.12 -12.30 -3.71
CA GLN A 56 -10.50 -12.51 -4.14
C GLN A 56 -11.42 -13.16 -3.08
N GLY A 57 -11.08 -13.06 -1.81
CA GLY A 57 -11.82 -13.69 -0.71
C GLY A 57 -11.55 -15.17 -0.55
N ARG A 58 -10.48 -15.70 -1.15
CA ARG A 58 -10.13 -17.13 -1.13
C ARG A 58 -9.28 -17.48 0.08
N ASP A 59 -9.59 -18.64 0.64
CA ASP A 59 -8.68 -19.34 1.54
C ASP A 59 -7.53 -19.95 0.74
N HIS A 60 -6.28 -19.68 1.15
CA HIS A 60 -5.08 -20.21 0.50
C HIS A 60 -4.85 -21.72 0.69
N VAL A 61 -5.59 -22.37 1.60
CA VAL A 61 -5.45 -23.78 1.88
C VAL A 61 -6.42 -24.60 1.02
N ASN A 62 -7.68 -24.23 1.02
CA ASN A 62 -8.75 -24.98 0.37
C ASN A 62 -9.20 -24.36 -0.97
N ASP A 63 -8.72 -23.18 -1.30
CA ASP A 63 -9.14 -22.37 -2.45
C ASP A 63 -10.63 -21.99 -2.45
N ASP A 64 -11.29 -22.12 -1.30
CA ASP A 64 -12.69 -21.79 -1.12
C ASP A 64 -12.89 -20.28 -0.99
N ILE A 65 -13.93 -19.76 -1.63
CA ILE A 65 -14.33 -18.35 -1.48
C ILE A 65 -15.21 -18.24 -0.23
N SER A 66 -14.71 -17.59 0.81
CA SER A 66 -15.37 -17.43 2.09
C SER A 66 -15.82 -16.01 2.41
N MET A 67 -15.38 -15.04 1.62
CA MET A 67 -15.71 -13.61 1.79
C MET A 67 -15.59 -12.84 0.49
N CYS A 68 -16.14 -11.62 0.45
CA CYS A 68 -15.85 -10.69 -0.64
C CYS A 68 -14.40 -10.24 -0.56
N GLY A 69 -13.71 -10.20 -1.71
CA GLY A 69 -12.31 -9.78 -1.78
C GLY A 69 -11.97 -9.16 -3.12
N TRP A 70 -10.71 -8.79 -3.27
CA TRP A 70 -10.19 -8.12 -4.46
C TRP A 70 -8.99 -8.87 -5.02
N ASN A 71 -8.74 -8.71 -6.30
CA ASN A 71 -7.48 -9.11 -6.92
C ASN A 71 -6.42 -8.03 -6.64
N ALA A 72 -5.81 -8.08 -5.46
CA ALA A 72 -4.91 -7.06 -4.95
C ALA A 72 -3.59 -7.63 -4.39
N TYR A 73 -3.23 -8.86 -4.78
CA TYR A 73 -1.94 -9.42 -4.41
C TYR A 73 -0.82 -8.92 -5.33
N MET A 74 0.38 -8.87 -4.77
CA MET A 74 1.59 -8.54 -5.52
C MET A 74 1.98 -9.71 -6.44
N THR A 75 2.38 -9.42 -7.69
CA THR A 75 2.88 -10.48 -8.58
C THR A 75 4.26 -10.95 -8.15
N PRO A 76 4.67 -12.19 -8.52
CA PRO A 76 6.00 -12.71 -8.19
C PRO A 76 7.15 -11.80 -8.67
N GLU A 77 7.01 -11.18 -9.84
CA GLU A 77 8.01 -10.27 -10.41
C GLU A 77 8.13 -8.99 -9.56
N GLN A 78 7.02 -8.44 -9.11
CA GLN A 78 7.00 -7.29 -8.21
C GLN A 78 7.64 -7.63 -6.86
N ALA A 79 7.34 -8.81 -6.32
CA ALA A 79 7.92 -9.28 -5.07
C ALA A 79 9.43 -9.50 -5.20
N ALA A 80 9.89 -10.14 -6.27
CA ALA A 80 11.32 -10.35 -6.56
C ALA A 80 12.06 -9.03 -6.68
N ARG A 81 11.50 -8.05 -7.43
CA ARG A 81 12.04 -6.70 -7.52
C ARG A 81 12.14 -6.03 -6.14
N GLY A 82 11.09 -6.14 -5.32
CA GLY A 82 11.08 -5.60 -3.97
C GLY A 82 12.18 -6.19 -3.10
N MET A 83 12.35 -7.51 -3.12
CA MET A 83 13.41 -8.20 -2.38
C MET A 83 14.82 -7.75 -2.81
N THR A 84 15.07 -7.58 -4.11
CA THR A 84 16.34 -7.08 -4.62
C THR A 84 16.61 -5.66 -4.15
N LEU A 85 15.62 -4.77 -4.23
CA LEU A 85 15.75 -3.39 -3.78
C LEU A 85 16.02 -3.29 -2.27
N LEU A 86 15.36 -4.13 -1.45
CA LEU A 86 15.57 -4.18 0.00
C LEU A 86 17.00 -4.57 0.39
N GLN A 87 17.68 -5.40 -0.41
CA GLN A 87 19.07 -5.80 -0.15
C GLN A 87 20.07 -4.66 -0.35
N THR A 88 19.76 -3.70 -1.21
CA THR A 88 20.70 -2.65 -1.64
C THR A 88 20.38 -1.27 -1.09
N MET A 89 19.13 -1.03 -0.64
CA MET A 89 18.73 0.28 -0.14
C MET A 89 19.25 0.55 1.27
N PRO A 90 19.48 1.83 1.65
CA PRO A 90 19.81 2.20 3.02
C PRO A 90 18.74 1.74 4.01
N LYS A 91 19.16 1.31 5.21
CA LYS A 91 18.23 0.92 6.28
C LYS A 91 17.53 2.12 6.91
N GLN A 92 18.19 3.27 6.96
CA GLN A 92 17.65 4.52 7.47
C GLN A 92 17.34 5.46 6.30
N ASN A 93 16.12 5.93 6.21
CA ASN A 93 15.66 6.83 5.18
C ASN A 93 14.81 7.92 5.80
N GLU A 94 14.93 9.13 5.31
CA GLU A 94 14.08 10.26 5.68
C GLU A 94 12.67 10.11 5.09
N ASP A 95 11.70 10.69 5.78
CA ASP A 95 10.33 10.76 5.28
C ASP A 95 10.25 11.69 4.07
N GLN A 96 9.45 11.30 3.08
CA GLN A 96 9.20 12.14 1.90
C GLN A 96 8.18 13.23 2.24
N LEU A 97 8.64 14.31 2.88
CA LEU A 97 7.77 15.36 3.41
C LEU A 97 7.23 16.34 2.35
N GLU A 98 7.89 16.44 1.20
CA GLU A 98 7.42 17.33 0.14
C GLU A 98 6.06 16.87 -0.40
N ILE A 99 5.05 17.67 -0.15
CA ILE A 99 3.75 17.55 -0.78
C ILE A 99 3.77 18.54 -1.95
N PRO A 100 3.90 18.08 -3.21
CA PRO A 100 3.77 18.98 -4.33
C PRO A 100 2.36 19.60 -4.30
N PRO A 101 2.19 20.87 -4.68
CA PRO A 101 0.88 21.47 -4.72
C PRO A 101 -0.03 20.63 -5.64
N TYR A 102 -1.12 20.11 -5.09
CA TYR A 102 -2.10 19.39 -5.89
C TYR A 102 -2.77 20.35 -6.85
N ARG A 103 -2.82 19.98 -8.13
CA ARG A 103 -3.54 20.76 -9.13
C ARG A 103 -5.04 20.70 -8.83
N ASP A 104 -5.69 21.84 -8.89
CA ASP A 104 -7.15 21.91 -8.83
C ASP A 104 -7.73 21.21 -10.08
N LEU A 105 -8.42 20.10 -9.89
CA LEU A 105 -9.02 19.33 -10.98
C LEU A 105 -10.01 20.15 -11.80
N ARG A 106 -10.69 21.13 -11.19
CA ARG A 106 -11.63 22.03 -11.86
C ARG A 106 -10.97 22.88 -12.93
N THR A 107 -9.64 23.08 -12.85
CA THR A 107 -8.87 23.83 -13.84
C THR A 107 -8.47 22.98 -15.06
N MET A 108 -8.62 21.67 -14.98
CA MET A 108 -8.26 20.76 -16.07
C MET A 108 -9.36 20.69 -17.13
N PRO A 109 -9.02 20.65 -18.44
CA PRO A 109 -10.03 20.69 -19.51
C PRO A 109 -11.10 19.59 -19.38
N LEU A 110 -10.71 18.39 -18.96
CA LEU A 110 -11.63 17.25 -18.80
C LEU A 110 -12.71 17.51 -17.73
N PHE A 111 -12.40 18.27 -16.69
CA PHE A 111 -13.29 18.46 -15.53
C PHE A 111 -13.99 19.83 -15.52
N LYS A 112 -13.67 20.72 -16.45
CA LYS A 112 -14.25 22.08 -16.48
C LYS A 112 -15.78 22.13 -16.50
N ASN A 113 -16.40 21.10 -17.07
CA ASN A 113 -17.86 21.02 -17.23
C ASN A 113 -18.49 19.97 -16.30
N CYS A 114 -17.72 19.36 -15.39
CA CYS A 114 -18.27 18.41 -14.44
C CYS A 114 -19.04 19.14 -13.34
N GLN A 115 -20.35 18.90 -13.27
CA GLN A 115 -21.16 19.37 -12.15
C GLN A 115 -20.86 18.51 -10.93
N VAL A 116 -20.57 19.14 -9.80
CA VAL A 116 -20.49 18.45 -8.51
C VAL A 116 -21.92 18.08 -8.11
N VAL A 117 -22.25 16.80 -8.22
CA VAL A 117 -23.48 16.27 -7.63
C VAL A 117 -23.29 16.34 -6.11
N LYS A 118 -24.09 17.16 -5.44
CA LYS A 118 -24.12 17.26 -3.97
C LYS A 118 -24.87 16.09 -3.37
#